data_bc476153cf02aef75a35fe5a0c48db13
#
_entry.id   bc476153cf02aef75a35fe5a0c48db13
#
_cell.length_a   1.000
_cell.length_b   1.000
_cell.length_c   1.000
_cell.angle_alpha   90.00
_cell.angle_beta   90.00
_cell.angle_gamma   90.00
#
_symmetry.space_group_name_H-M   'P 1'
#
loop_
_entity.id
_entity.type
_entity.pdbx_description
1 polymer ?
#
loop_
_entity_poly.entity_id
_entity_poly.type
_entity_poly.pdbx_seq_one_letter_code
_entity_poly.pdbx_strand_id
1 'polypeptide(L)'
;MADSLRLDKFLWFARIVKTRALAQAMAEHGRIRIGGRVVERAHAPVKVGDVLSFAQRGLVRVLRIEALPVRRGPPAEALTLYSELTSEAGPD
;
A
#
# COMPACT_ATOMS: atom_id res chain seq x y z
N MET A 1 -1.16 -21.37 6.30
CA MET A 1 -0.56 -20.10 6.74
C MET A 1 -0.90 -19.00 5.78
N ALA A 2 -1.22 -17.85 6.33
CA ALA A 2 -1.61 -16.74 5.49
C ALA A 2 -0.36 -16.06 4.97
N ASP A 3 -0.10 -16.19 3.69
CA ASP A 3 1.00 -15.50 3.04
C ASP A 3 0.52 -14.18 2.43
N SER A 4 -0.66 -13.74 2.82
CA SER A 4 -1.25 -12.52 2.29
C SER A 4 -1.95 -11.74 3.39
N LEU A 5 -2.20 -10.47 3.11
CA LEU A 5 -2.90 -9.56 3.99
C LEU A 5 -3.83 -8.73 3.13
N ARG A 6 -4.95 -8.29 3.70
CA ARG A 6 -5.85 -7.39 2.96
C ARG A 6 -5.12 -6.09 2.64
N LEU A 7 -5.36 -5.57 1.46
CA LEU A 7 -4.73 -4.33 1.02
C LEU A 7 -5.01 -3.17 1.97
N ASP A 8 -6.26 -3.01 2.41
CA ASP A 8 -6.62 -1.92 3.30
C ASP A 8 -5.88 -2.02 4.63
N LYS A 9 -5.73 -3.23 5.16
CA LYS A 9 -4.95 -3.42 6.38
C LYS A 9 -3.49 -3.08 6.16
N PHE A 10 -2.91 -3.52 5.05
CA PHE A 10 -1.50 -3.24 4.78
C PHE A 10 -1.25 -1.74 4.71
N LEU A 11 -2.06 -1.01 3.96
CA LEU A 11 -1.89 0.44 3.80
C LEU A 11 -1.98 1.17 5.13
N TRP A 12 -2.88 0.72 6.00
CA TRP A 12 -3.05 1.34 7.30
C TRP A 12 -1.97 0.91 8.29
N PHE A 13 -1.67 -0.39 8.34
CA PHE A 13 -0.61 -0.92 9.22
C PHE A 13 0.75 -0.31 8.87
N ALA A 14 1.03 -0.14 7.60
CA ALA A 14 2.30 0.42 7.13
C ALA A 14 2.33 1.95 7.20
N ARG A 15 1.28 2.56 7.76
CA ARG A 15 1.18 4.02 7.94
C ARG A 15 1.27 4.82 6.64
N ILE A 16 0.90 4.18 5.53
CA ILE A 16 0.83 4.86 4.25
C ILE A 16 -0.36 5.82 4.25
N VAL A 17 -1.45 5.42 4.93
CA VAL A 17 -2.61 6.27 5.14
C VAL A 17 -2.92 6.37 6.63
N LYS A 18 -3.59 7.44 7.03
CA LYS A 18 -3.87 7.74 8.43
C LYS A 18 -4.96 6.87 9.04
N THR A 19 -5.93 6.47 8.24
CA THR A 19 -7.06 5.68 8.73
C THR A 19 -7.34 4.52 7.80
N ARG A 20 -7.98 3.49 8.36
CA ARG A 20 -8.38 2.34 7.56
C ARG A 20 -9.44 2.73 6.53
N ALA A 21 -10.30 3.69 6.88
CA ALA A 21 -11.33 4.17 5.96
C ALA A 21 -10.71 4.80 4.72
N LEU A 22 -9.60 5.55 4.88
CA LEU A 22 -8.87 6.09 3.72
C LEU A 22 -8.29 4.99 2.87
N ALA A 23 -7.75 3.94 3.50
CA ALA A 23 -7.21 2.80 2.76
C ALA A 23 -8.31 2.13 1.94
N GLN A 24 -9.46 1.93 2.54
CA GLN A 24 -10.60 1.33 1.85
C GLN A 24 -11.06 2.18 0.67
N ALA A 25 -11.14 3.49 0.87
CA ALA A 25 -11.57 4.40 -0.19
C ALA A 25 -10.59 4.39 -1.37
N MET A 26 -9.28 4.40 -1.10
CA MET A 26 -8.28 4.35 -2.16
C MET A 26 -8.45 3.08 -3.01
N ALA A 27 -8.62 1.94 -2.34
CA ALA A 27 -8.76 0.68 -3.05
C ALA A 27 -10.06 0.62 -3.85
N GLU A 28 -11.16 1.02 -3.24
CA GLU A 28 -12.47 0.91 -3.87
C GLU A 28 -12.67 1.88 -5.03
N HIS A 29 -11.94 2.98 -5.04
CA HIS A 29 -12.04 3.95 -6.12
C HIS A 29 -11.06 3.68 -7.26
N GLY A 30 -10.40 2.51 -7.26
CA GLY A 30 -9.50 2.14 -8.34
C GLY A 30 -8.23 2.96 -8.40
N ARG A 31 -7.79 3.49 -7.27
CA ARG A 31 -6.62 4.38 -7.22
C ARG A 31 -5.32 3.67 -6.95
N ILE A 32 -5.36 2.35 -6.75
CA ILE A 32 -4.17 1.55 -6.46
C ILE A 32 -4.03 0.46 -7.51
N ARG A 33 -2.79 0.22 -7.92
CA ARG A 33 -2.45 -0.92 -8.77
C ARG A 33 -1.54 -1.86 -8.00
N ILE A 34 -1.76 -3.15 -8.20
CA ILE A 34 -0.88 -4.19 -7.68
C ILE A 34 -0.31 -4.90 -8.89
N GLY A 35 1.01 -4.83 -9.07
CA GLY A 35 1.65 -5.43 -10.22
C GLY A 35 1.13 -4.88 -11.54
N GLY A 36 0.76 -3.60 -11.57
CA GLY A 36 0.23 -2.96 -12.77
C GLY A 36 -1.26 -3.13 -13.01
N ARG A 37 -1.94 -3.93 -12.19
CA ARG A 37 -3.40 -4.17 -12.33
C ARG A 37 -4.17 -3.31 -11.35
N VAL A 38 -5.19 -2.63 -11.84
CA VAL A 38 -6.05 -1.81 -11.00
C VAL A 38 -6.80 -2.68 -10.00
N VAL A 39 -6.78 -2.27 -8.74
CA VAL A 39 -7.50 -2.93 -7.66
C VAL A 39 -8.78 -2.14 -7.41
N GLU A 40 -9.89 -2.85 -7.21
CA GLU A 40 -11.18 -2.21 -6.94
C GLU A 40 -11.80 -2.67 -5.63
N ARG A 41 -11.10 -3.50 -4.86
CA ARG A 41 -11.61 -4.06 -3.61
C ARG A 41 -10.63 -3.83 -2.47
N ALA A 42 -11.15 -3.31 -1.37
CA ALA A 42 -10.32 -3.05 -0.19
C ALA A 42 -9.70 -4.33 0.38
N HIS A 43 -10.38 -5.46 0.22
CA HIS A 43 -9.92 -6.74 0.75
C HIS A 43 -9.05 -7.52 -0.23
N ALA A 44 -8.65 -6.93 -1.36
CA ALA A 44 -7.75 -7.60 -2.28
C ALA A 44 -6.49 -8.04 -1.55
N PRO A 45 -6.00 -9.27 -1.76
CA PRO A 45 -4.84 -9.75 -1.03
C PRO A 45 -3.54 -9.17 -1.57
N VAL A 46 -2.61 -8.85 -0.67
CA VAL A 46 -1.25 -8.47 -1.03
C VAL A 46 -0.30 -9.40 -0.31
N LYS A 47 0.89 -9.58 -0.86
CA LYS A 47 1.91 -10.47 -0.30
C LYS A 47 3.29 -9.87 -0.48
N VAL A 48 4.26 -10.45 0.20
CA VAL A 48 5.65 -10.03 0.05
C VAL A 48 6.06 -10.15 -1.41
N GLY A 49 6.72 -9.12 -1.90
CA GLY A 49 7.15 -9.05 -3.29
C GLY A 49 6.20 -8.29 -4.20
N ASP A 50 4.96 -8.10 -3.76
CA ASP A 50 4.01 -7.32 -4.58
C ASP A 50 4.45 -5.87 -4.67
N VAL A 51 4.22 -5.27 -5.84
CA VAL A 51 4.54 -3.87 -6.08
C VAL A 51 3.24 -3.09 -6.16
N LEU A 52 3.10 -2.11 -5.29
CA LEU A 52 1.94 -1.22 -5.24
C LEU A 52 2.30 0.10 -5.90
N SER A 53 1.40 0.63 -6.71
CA SER A 53 1.59 1.97 -7.25
C SER A 53 0.30 2.77 -7.08
N PHE A 54 0.45 4.05 -6.71
CA PHE A 54 -0.67 4.94 -6.44
C PHE A 54 -0.18 6.38 -6.38
N ALA A 55 -1.11 7.31 -6.55
CA ALA A 55 -0.81 8.73 -6.40
C ALA A 55 -1.19 9.17 -4.99
N GLN A 56 -0.34 9.96 -4.36
CA GLN A 56 -0.60 10.48 -3.03
C GLN A 56 0.06 11.85 -2.92
N ARG A 57 -0.73 12.85 -2.56
CA ARG A 57 -0.24 14.22 -2.37
C ARG A 57 0.53 14.76 -3.58
N GLY A 58 0.04 14.46 -4.77
CA GLY A 58 0.68 14.92 -5.99
C GLY A 58 1.90 14.12 -6.43
N LEU A 59 2.22 13.07 -5.71
CA LEU A 59 3.35 12.20 -6.04
C LEU A 59 2.84 10.86 -6.50
N VAL A 60 3.53 10.27 -7.48
CA VAL A 60 3.32 8.88 -7.83
C VAL A 60 4.30 8.07 -7.01
N ARG A 61 3.77 7.16 -6.20
CA ARG A 61 4.59 6.30 -5.35
C ARG A 61 4.53 4.87 -5.86
N VAL A 62 5.68 4.22 -5.88
CA VAL A 62 5.78 2.79 -6.23
C VAL A 62 6.53 2.13 -5.10
N LEU A 63 5.88 1.16 -4.45
CA LEU A 63 6.43 0.49 -3.28
C LEU A 63 6.46 -1.02 -3.53
N ARG A 64 7.50 -1.67 -3.04
CA ARG A 64 7.52 -3.13 -3.00
C ARG A 64 7.33 -3.58 -1.56
N ILE A 65 6.44 -4.53 -1.34
CA ILE A 65 6.17 -5.08 -0.02
C ILE A 65 7.32 -5.99 0.38
N GLU A 66 7.97 -5.69 1.51
CA GLU A 66 9.08 -6.48 2.02
C GLU A 66 8.66 -7.42 3.15
N ALA A 67 7.63 -7.05 3.90
CA ALA A 67 7.13 -7.88 5.00
C ALA A 67 5.67 -7.57 5.23
N LEU A 68 4.94 -8.56 5.74
CA LEU A 68 3.52 -8.38 6.07
C LEU A 68 3.39 -8.13 7.57
N PRO A 69 2.82 -7.00 7.98
CA PRO A 69 2.66 -6.69 9.40
C PRO A 69 1.50 -7.47 10.01
N VAL A 70 1.54 -7.63 11.33
CA VAL A 70 0.43 -8.23 12.07
C VAL A 70 -0.38 -7.17 12.83
N ARG A 71 0.12 -5.95 12.86
CA ARG A 71 -0.51 -4.83 13.56
C ARG A 71 0.01 -3.52 13.02
N ARG A 72 -0.67 -2.44 13.39
CA ARG A 72 -0.18 -1.10 13.07
C ARG A 72 0.87 -0.72 14.11
N GLY A 73 2.12 -0.89 13.75
CA GLY A 73 3.22 -0.57 14.66
C GLY A 73 3.64 0.89 14.61
N PRO A 74 4.71 1.25 15.33
CA PRO A 74 5.24 2.61 15.31
C PRO A 74 5.83 2.95 13.94
N PRO A 75 6.01 4.26 13.63
CA PRO A 75 6.48 4.68 12.31
C PRO A 75 7.79 4.05 11.86
N ALA A 76 8.75 3.88 12.76
CA ALA A 76 10.03 3.29 12.40
C ALA A 76 9.87 1.84 11.93
N GLU A 77 9.00 1.09 12.60
CA GLU A 77 8.71 -0.29 12.21
C GLU A 77 7.99 -0.34 10.85
N ALA A 78 7.09 0.60 10.63
CA ALA A 78 6.33 0.65 9.38
C ALA A 78 7.24 0.82 8.17
N LEU A 79 8.33 1.56 8.30
CA LEU A 79 9.26 1.78 7.20
C LEU A 79 10.00 0.53 6.78
N THR A 80 10.03 -0.51 7.61
CA THR A 80 10.67 -1.77 7.26
C THR A 80 9.77 -2.69 6.44
N LEU A 81 8.49 -2.33 6.30
CA LEU A 81 7.52 -3.19 5.63
C LEU A 81 7.55 -3.06 4.11
N TYR A 82 8.16 -2.02 3.59
CA TYR A 82 8.21 -1.79 2.16
C TYR A 82 9.46 -1.03 1.77
N SER A 83 9.81 -1.15 0.49
CA SER A 83 10.87 -0.37 -0.14
C SER A 83 10.24 0.60 -1.12
N GLU A 84 10.58 1.87 -1.00
CA GLU A 84 10.13 2.88 -1.95
C GLU A 84 10.95 2.72 -3.23
N LEU A 85 10.32 2.32 -4.32
CA LEU A 85 11.01 2.12 -5.59
C LEU A 85 11.11 3.42 -6.38
N THR A 86 10.07 4.24 -6.32
CA THR A 86 10.11 5.56 -6.91
C THR A 86 9.08 6.44 -6.22
N SER A 87 9.37 7.74 -6.17
CA SER A 87 8.46 8.73 -5.64
C SER A 87 8.78 10.00 -6.41
N GLU A 88 7.93 10.35 -7.36
CA GLU A 88 8.18 11.52 -8.19
C GLU A 88 6.92 12.34 -8.37
N ALA A 89 7.12 13.65 -8.52
CA ALA A 89 6.01 14.54 -8.83
C ALA A 89 5.37 14.07 -10.12
N GLY A 90 4.09 14.29 -10.26
CA GLY A 90 3.42 14.02 -11.52
C GLY A 90 4.13 14.73 -12.66
N PRO A 91 3.69 14.52 -13.90
CA PRO A 91 4.38 15.12 -15.05
C PRO A 91 4.57 16.60 -14.85
N ASP A 92 5.76 17.02 -15.02
CA ASP A 92 6.11 18.43 -14.89
C ASP A 92 5.61 19.20 -16.08
#